data_ecd212e6779a9051b983bb8ddb5bb69e
#
_entry.id   ecd212e6779a9051b983bb8ddb5bb69e
#
_cell.length_a   1.000
_cell.length_b   1.000
_cell.length_c   1.000
_cell.angle_alpha   90.00
_cell.angle_beta   90.00
_cell.angle_gamma   90.00
#
_symmetry.space_group_name_H-M   'P 1'
#
loop_
_entity.id
_entity.type
_entity.pdbx_description
1 polymer ?
#
loop_
_entity_poly.entity_id
_entity_poly.type
_entity_poly.pdbx_seq_one_letter_code
_entity_poly.pdbx_strand_id
1 'polypeptide(L)'
;QFYTLGGGVQYVYDGYRSIPNLTDTLYYGNNEVINHYGGVEPRLSFMYQLTPFSSLKGSYNRTRQYIHLISNTASSLPTDIWKPSSRYFEPETMDQLSIGYFRNMRENMFEFSAELFYKWIEGIVDYRDGAKLVMNDALETELLTGTSNAYGLELYINKRKGKWTGWSSYTFSRVFRQIDGGTKETRINNGDPYPANYDKPHNFALTINNKPNPVFEFGATFTYSTGRPVTVPNGIYATSNMANVFAFSSRNGGRIPDYHRLDLSATFYSKPHVDRKVFLSWTVAVYNVYARKNAYSVFYENKEGAPPKAYKFSVLGSAFPSMSLNINFK
;
A
#
# COMPACT_ATOMS: atom_id res chain seq x y z
N GLN A 1 17.33 -8.29 -17.03
CA GLN A 1 17.39 -7.33 -18.15
C GLN A 1 16.00 -7.04 -18.66
N PHE A 2 15.75 -5.78 -18.99
CA PHE A 2 14.46 -5.30 -19.48
C PHE A 2 14.70 -4.55 -20.80
N TYR A 3 13.88 -4.84 -21.79
CA TYR A 3 13.93 -4.20 -23.11
C TYR A 3 12.56 -3.64 -23.44
N THR A 4 12.51 -2.42 -23.94
CA THR A 4 11.33 -1.90 -24.60
C THR A 4 11.54 -2.04 -26.11
N LEU A 5 10.72 -2.86 -26.73
CA LEU A 5 10.73 -3.07 -28.18
C LEU A 5 9.53 -2.35 -28.79
N GLY A 6 9.73 -1.78 -29.96
CA GLY A 6 8.63 -1.13 -30.64
C GLY A 6 8.97 -0.81 -32.07
N GLY A 7 8.00 -0.31 -32.81
CA GLY A 7 8.16 0.39 -34.08
C GLY A 7 7.29 1.61 -34.01
N GLY A 8 7.78 2.75 -34.50
CA GLY A 8 7.02 3.99 -34.47
C GLY A 8 7.86 5.21 -34.12
N VAL A 9 7.21 6.17 -33.51
CA VAL A 9 7.79 7.49 -33.25
C VAL A 9 7.83 7.73 -31.76
N GLN A 10 9.00 8.15 -31.25
CA GLN A 10 9.15 8.67 -29.89
C GLN A 10 9.44 10.18 -29.96
N TYR A 11 8.60 10.94 -29.33
CA TYR A 11 8.78 12.38 -29.20
C TYR A 11 9.70 12.70 -28.02
N VAL A 12 10.63 13.62 -28.22
CA VAL A 12 11.55 14.12 -27.20
C VAL A 12 11.18 15.56 -26.88
N TYR A 13 10.88 15.76 -25.60
CA TYR A 13 10.47 17.06 -25.09
C TYR A 13 11.57 17.67 -24.21
N ASP A 14 11.70 19.00 -24.25
CA ASP A 14 12.57 19.75 -23.37
C ASP A 14 11.78 20.35 -22.22
N GLY A 15 12.22 20.00 -21.02
CA GLY A 15 11.77 20.60 -19.76
C GLY A 15 10.35 20.24 -19.30
N TYR A 16 10.11 20.55 -18.04
CA TYR A 16 8.83 20.41 -17.35
C TYR A 16 8.02 21.69 -17.47
N ARG A 17 7.32 21.90 -18.58
CA ARG A 17 6.55 23.11 -18.86
C ARG A 17 5.08 22.78 -19.08
N SER A 18 4.23 23.78 -18.87
CA SER A 18 2.78 23.66 -19.17
C SER A 18 2.50 23.38 -20.66
N ILE A 19 3.41 23.77 -21.54
CA ILE A 19 3.43 23.43 -22.96
C ILE A 19 4.83 22.87 -23.24
N PRO A 20 4.97 21.53 -23.35
CA PRO A 20 6.27 20.94 -23.65
C PRO A 20 6.74 21.32 -25.03
N ASN A 21 8.00 21.72 -25.13
CA ASN A 21 8.63 21.96 -26.43
C ASN A 21 9.12 20.62 -26.99
N LEU A 22 8.63 20.24 -28.16
CA LEU A 22 9.17 19.13 -28.92
C LEU A 22 10.56 19.53 -29.46
N THR A 23 11.60 18.82 -28.98
CA THR A 23 13.00 19.11 -29.38
C THR A 23 13.52 18.14 -30.42
N ASP A 24 13.00 16.90 -30.42
CA ASP A 24 13.45 15.88 -31.36
C ASP A 24 12.35 14.83 -31.57
N THR A 25 12.46 14.09 -32.66
CA THR A 25 11.56 13.01 -33.04
C THR A 25 12.38 11.81 -33.47
N LEU A 26 12.39 10.78 -32.68
CA LEU A 26 13.12 9.53 -32.93
C LEU A 26 12.20 8.51 -33.60
N TYR A 27 12.70 7.92 -34.68
CA TYR A 27 11.99 6.89 -35.45
C TYR A 27 12.62 5.53 -35.16
N TYR A 28 11.79 4.56 -34.85
CA TYR A 28 12.21 3.19 -34.58
C TYR A 28 11.57 2.23 -35.56
N GLY A 29 12.36 1.29 -36.08
CA GLY A 29 11.87 0.17 -36.90
C GLY A 29 11.10 -0.84 -36.07
N ASN A 30 10.40 -1.76 -36.74
CA ASN A 30 9.68 -2.83 -36.07
C ASN A 30 10.63 -3.71 -35.24
N ASN A 31 10.30 -3.95 -33.98
CA ASN A 31 11.11 -4.70 -33.00
C ASN A 31 12.48 -4.11 -32.70
N GLU A 32 12.70 -2.84 -33.00
CA GLU A 32 13.91 -2.14 -32.59
C GLU A 32 13.91 -1.90 -31.09
N VAL A 33 15.10 -1.97 -30.47
CA VAL A 33 15.25 -1.69 -29.03
C VAL A 33 15.21 -0.19 -28.80
N ILE A 34 14.16 0.28 -28.13
CA ILE A 34 13.99 1.69 -27.77
C ILE A 34 14.76 1.99 -26.46
N ASN A 35 14.62 1.15 -25.44
CA ASN A 35 15.34 1.27 -24.18
C ASN A 35 15.79 -0.09 -23.69
N HIS A 36 16.94 -0.12 -23.03
CA HIS A 36 17.50 -1.30 -22.39
C HIS A 36 17.97 -0.94 -20.99
N TYR A 37 17.47 -1.68 -20.00
CA TYR A 37 17.88 -1.55 -18.61
C TYR A 37 18.24 -2.92 -18.05
N GLY A 38 19.22 -2.93 -17.16
CA GLY A 38 19.62 -4.16 -16.48
C GLY A 38 20.52 -3.87 -15.29
N GLY A 39 20.73 -4.90 -14.49
CA GLY A 39 21.63 -4.84 -13.37
C GLY A 39 21.55 -6.08 -12.53
N VAL A 40 22.49 -6.20 -11.59
CA VAL A 40 22.55 -7.29 -10.63
C VAL A 40 21.57 -7.02 -9.49
N GLU A 41 20.79 -8.04 -9.14
CA GLU A 41 19.83 -8.01 -8.01
C GLU A 41 20.24 -9.07 -6.97
N PRO A 42 21.28 -8.80 -6.16
CA PRO A 42 21.74 -9.72 -5.14
C PRO A 42 20.69 -9.90 -4.05
N ARG A 43 20.56 -11.14 -3.58
CA ARG A 43 19.74 -11.52 -2.45
C ARG A 43 20.56 -12.37 -1.52
N LEU A 44 20.86 -11.82 -0.34
CA LEU A 44 21.66 -12.47 0.67
C LEU A 44 20.82 -12.65 1.93
N SER A 45 20.93 -13.81 2.54
CA SER A 45 20.27 -14.06 3.82
C SER A 45 21.16 -14.91 4.70
N PHE A 46 21.07 -14.67 6.00
CA PHE A 46 21.71 -15.52 6.99
C PHE A 46 20.73 -15.86 8.09
N MET A 47 20.95 -17.00 8.73
CA MET A 47 20.24 -17.43 9.92
C MET A 47 21.25 -17.96 10.92
N TYR A 48 21.18 -17.44 12.13
CA TYR A 48 21.96 -17.93 13.25
C TYR A 48 21.03 -18.48 14.34
N GLN A 49 21.19 -19.75 14.67
CA GLN A 49 20.39 -20.41 15.69
C GLN A 49 20.99 -20.14 17.06
N LEU A 50 20.28 -19.34 17.88
CA LEU A 50 20.74 -18.98 19.22
C LEU A 50 20.49 -20.12 20.22
N THR A 51 19.34 -20.77 20.10
CA THR A 51 18.94 -21.94 20.91
C THR A 51 18.11 -22.90 20.03
N PRO A 52 17.81 -24.13 20.49
CA PRO A 52 16.90 -25.02 19.72
C PRO A 52 15.53 -24.41 19.40
N PHE A 53 15.16 -23.32 20.08
CA PHE A 53 13.84 -22.68 19.96
C PHE A 53 13.90 -21.22 19.52
N SER A 54 15.08 -20.66 19.26
CA SER A 54 15.23 -19.26 18.84
C SER A 54 16.32 -19.07 17.82
N SER A 55 16.07 -18.13 16.89
CA SER A 55 17.02 -17.77 15.83
C SER A 55 17.02 -16.26 15.56
N LEU A 56 18.16 -15.78 15.10
CA LEU A 56 18.33 -14.47 14.50
C LEU A 56 18.44 -14.65 12.99
N LYS A 57 17.72 -13.85 12.22
CA LYS A 57 17.80 -13.84 10.76
C LYS A 57 18.12 -12.44 10.28
N GLY A 58 18.89 -12.36 9.22
CA GLY A 58 19.13 -11.09 8.54
C GLY A 58 19.11 -11.28 7.04
N SER A 59 18.73 -10.25 6.32
CA SER A 59 18.71 -10.27 4.87
C SER A 59 19.08 -8.93 4.26
N TYR A 60 19.68 -8.99 3.09
CA TYR A 60 19.84 -7.88 2.17
C TYR A 60 19.28 -8.27 0.81
N ASN A 61 18.48 -7.39 0.22
CA ASN A 61 17.88 -7.60 -1.10
C ASN A 61 17.99 -6.33 -1.91
N ARG A 62 18.46 -6.44 -3.15
CA ARG A 62 18.30 -5.43 -4.19
C ARG A 62 17.29 -5.91 -5.21
N THR A 63 16.33 -5.05 -5.56
CA THR A 63 15.32 -5.33 -6.58
C THR A 63 15.14 -4.13 -7.49
N ARG A 64 14.68 -4.37 -8.73
CA ARG A 64 14.37 -3.32 -9.70
C ARG A 64 12.95 -3.49 -10.23
N GLN A 65 12.29 -2.36 -10.38
CA GLN A 65 10.98 -2.29 -11.00
C GLN A 65 11.09 -1.50 -12.32
N TYR A 66 10.66 -2.13 -13.41
CA TYR A 66 10.80 -1.58 -14.77
C TYR A 66 9.48 -1.05 -15.34
N ILE A 67 8.38 -1.20 -14.62
CA ILE A 67 7.05 -0.74 -15.02
C ILE A 67 6.46 0.04 -13.86
N HIS A 68 6.02 1.26 -14.13
CA HIS A 68 5.50 2.19 -13.13
C HIS A 68 4.00 2.40 -13.32
N LEU A 69 3.26 2.38 -12.23
CA LEU A 69 1.86 2.79 -12.21
C LEU A 69 1.78 4.29 -11.95
N ILE A 70 1.30 5.02 -12.93
CA ILE A 70 1.08 6.46 -12.82
C ILE A 70 -0.37 6.67 -12.37
N SER A 71 -0.54 7.04 -11.11
CA SER A 71 -1.84 7.27 -10.50
C SER A 71 -1.78 8.47 -9.56
N ASN A 72 -2.82 9.28 -9.57
CA ASN A 72 -2.98 10.40 -8.63
C ASN A 72 -3.82 10.02 -7.41
N THR A 73 -4.21 8.77 -7.29
CA THR A 73 -5.06 8.25 -6.21
C THR A 73 -4.40 7.08 -5.50
N ALA A 74 -4.79 6.83 -4.25
CA ALA A 74 -4.33 5.68 -3.49
C ALA A 74 -5.09 4.38 -3.82
N SER A 75 -6.12 4.46 -4.64
CA SER A 75 -6.91 3.33 -5.15
C SER A 75 -6.78 3.28 -6.65
N SER A 76 -6.52 2.12 -7.21
CA SER A 76 -6.47 1.94 -8.66
C SER A 76 -7.75 2.41 -9.31
N LEU A 77 -7.62 3.24 -10.34
CA LEU A 77 -8.70 3.72 -11.16
C LEU A 77 -8.56 3.19 -12.59
N PRO A 78 -9.65 3.08 -13.36
CA PRO A 78 -9.56 2.71 -14.77
C PRO A 78 -8.72 3.67 -15.62
N THR A 79 -8.46 4.87 -15.11
CA THR A 79 -7.65 5.92 -15.75
C THR A 79 -6.17 5.85 -15.39
N ASP A 80 -5.77 4.92 -14.51
CA ASP A 80 -4.37 4.72 -14.16
C ASP A 80 -3.60 4.16 -15.35
N ILE A 81 -2.41 4.67 -15.58
CA ILE A 81 -1.60 4.33 -16.73
C ILE A 81 -0.35 3.57 -16.27
N TRP A 82 -0.10 2.42 -16.87
CA TRP A 82 1.15 1.68 -16.72
C TRP A 82 2.16 2.17 -17.76
N LYS A 83 3.31 2.67 -17.31
CA LYS A 83 4.41 3.12 -18.17
C LYS A 83 5.65 2.29 -17.88
N PRO A 84 6.29 1.72 -18.93
CA PRO A 84 7.61 1.11 -18.80
C PRO A 84 8.66 2.18 -18.54
N SER A 85 9.76 1.80 -17.90
CA SER A 85 10.96 2.64 -17.78
C SER A 85 11.43 3.10 -19.17
N SER A 86 11.80 4.36 -19.24
CA SER A 86 12.13 5.04 -20.49
C SER A 86 13.29 6.00 -20.27
N ARG A 87 13.70 6.72 -21.32
CA ARG A 87 14.71 7.78 -21.21
C ARG A 87 14.37 8.90 -20.21
N TYR A 88 13.08 9.02 -19.82
CA TYR A 88 12.61 10.05 -18.89
C TYR A 88 12.66 9.61 -17.44
N PHE A 89 12.54 8.31 -17.19
CA PHE A 89 12.62 7.74 -15.85
C PHE A 89 13.20 6.33 -15.89
N GLU A 90 14.26 6.17 -15.14
CA GLU A 90 14.98 4.91 -14.97
C GLU A 90 14.17 3.91 -14.15
N PRO A 91 14.54 2.62 -14.15
CA PRO A 91 13.94 1.65 -13.26
C PRO A 91 14.08 2.05 -11.80
N GLU A 92 12.98 1.97 -11.05
CA GLU A 92 13.03 2.11 -9.59
C GLU A 92 13.92 1.00 -9.02
N THR A 93 14.93 1.39 -8.22
CA THR A 93 15.85 0.45 -7.57
C THR A 93 15.67 0.54 -6.07
N MET A 94 15.43 -0.60 -5.42
CA MET A 94 15.26 -0.70 -3.98
C MET A 94 16.34 -1.58 -3.38
N ASP A 95 17.02 -1.07 -2.35
CA ASP A 95 17.87 -1.80 -1.42
C ASP A 95 17.16 -1.96 -0.09
N GLN A 96 17.06 -3.18 0.40
CA GLN A 96 16.43 -3.49 1.68
C GLN A 96 17.38 -4.26 2.59
N LEU A 97 17.48 -3.81 3.83
CA LEU A 97 18.07 -4.55 4.94
C LEU A 97 16.96 -4.95 5.92
N SER A 98 17.03 -6.18 6.44
CA SER A 98 16.19 -6.59 7.56
C SER A 98 16.98 -7.42 8.57
N ILE A 99 16.53 -7.35 9.83
CA ILE A 99 17.00 -8.20 10.93
C ILE A 99 15.81 -8.60 11.79
N GLY A 100 15.71 -9.88 12.09
CA GLY A 100 14.57 -10.43 12.84
C GLY A 100 15.01 -11.46 13.88
N TYR A 101 14.31 -11.42 15.02
CA TYR A 101 14.39 -12.42 16.07
C TYR A 101 13.12 -13.27 16.07
N PHE A 102 13.30 -14.60 16.10
CA PHE A 102 12.24 -15.60 16.05
C PHE A 102 12.37 -16.54 17.22
N ARG A 103 11.27 -16.84 17.90
CA ARG A 103 11.27 -17.75 19.05
C ARG A 103 9.98 -18.56 19.15
N ASN A 104 10.18 -19.87 19.34
CA ASN A 104 9.12 -20.78 19.76
C ASN A 104 9.23 -21.02 21.27
N MET A 105 8.09 -21.00 21.97
CA MET A 105 8.04 -21.14 23.43
C MET A 105 7.03 -22.21 23.83
N ARG A 106 7.25 -22.82 25.00
CA ARG A 106 6.38 -23.83 25.61
C ARG A 106 5.99 -24.93 24.64
N GLU A 107 6.97 -25.68 24.13
CA GLU A 107 6.78 -26.81 23.21
C GLU A 107 6.00 -26.41 21.95
N ASN A 108 6.37 -25.30 21.35
CA ASN A 108 5.72 -24.72 20.17
C ASN A 108 4.25 -24.30 20.42
N MET A 109 3.87 -24.04 21.68
CA MET A 109 2.55 -23.46 21.96
C MET A 109 2.47 -22.01 21.50
N PHE A 110 3.55 -21.24 21.69
CA PHE A 110 3.63 -19.86 21.27
C PHE A 110 4.76 -19.68 20.26
N GLU A 111 4.51 -18.89 19.25
CA GLU A 111 5.48 -18.41 18.27
C GLU A 111 5.55 -16.88 18.38
N PHE A 112 6.74 -16.34 18.45
CA PHE A 112 6.99 -14.90 18.50
C PHE A 112 8.01 -14.53 17.43
N SER A 113 7.79 -13.39 16.76
CA SER A 113 8.81 -12.75 15.95
C SER A 113 8.80 -11.23 16.12
N ALA A 114 9.98 -10.65 15.99
CA ALA A 114 10.20 -9.22 15.92
C ALA A 114 11.19 -8.95 14.80
N GLU A 115 10.83 -8.11 13.84
CA GLU A 115 11.66 -7.81 12.68
C GLU A 115 11.76 -6.29 12.46
N LEU A 116 12.96 -5.80 12.23
CA LEU A 116 13.26 -4.44 11.82
C LEU A 116 13.66 -4.45 10.35
N PHE A 117 13.21 -3.47 9.59
CA PHE A 117 13.61 -3.30 8.22
C PHE A 117 13.86 -1.83 7.87
N TYR A 118 14.72 -1.64 6.89
CA TYR A 118 14.96 -0.35 6.25
C TYR A 118 15.08 -0.54 4.74
N LYS A 119 14.48 0.35 3.95
CA LYS A 119 14.51 0.36 2.49
C LYS A 119 14.96 1.72 1.99
N TRP A 120 15.91 1.71 1.06
CA TRP A 120 16.28 2.86 0.23
C TRP A 120 15.75 2.63 -1.16
N ILE A 121 15.11 3.60 -1.73
CA ILE A 121 14.46 3.48 -3.02
C ILE A 121 14.85 4.69 -3.86
N GLU A 122 15.41 4.46 -5.02
CA GLU A 122 15.81 5.46 -6.00
C GLU A 122 15.00 5.29 -7.27
N GLY A 123 14.80 6.38 -8.01
CA GLY A 123 14.06 6.37 -9.27
C GLY A 123 12.56 6.24 -9.09
N ILE A 124 12.01 6.58 -7.92
CA ILE A 124 10.54 6.65 -7.77
C ILE A 124 9.99 7.69 -8.74
N VAL A 125 8.79 7.41 -9.26
CA VAL A 125 8.09 8.32 -10.15
C VAL A 125 6.87 8.89 -9.42
N ASP A 126 6.67 10.20 -9.53
CA ASP A 126 5.47 10.90 -9.06
C ASP A 126 5.12 12.00 -10.08
N TYR A 127 3.92 12.56 -10.00
CA TYR A 127 3.48 13.63 -10.88
C TYR A 127 3.75 15.00 -10.24
N ARG A 128 4.06 16.00 -11.06
CA ARG A 128 4.22 17.38 -10.58
C ARG A 128 2.89 17.96 -10.08
N ASP A 129 2.95 19.05 -9.34
CA ASP A 129 1.75 19.75 -8.89
C ASP A 129 1.00 20.35 -10.10
N GLY A 130 -0.32 20.11 -10.12
CA GLY A 130 -1.17 20.53 -11.24
C GLY A 130 -1.01 19.73 -12.53
N ALA A 131 -0.39 18.53 -12.48
CA ALA A 131 -0.19 17.65 -13.62
C ALA A 131 -1.49 17.29 -14.35
N LYS A 132 -1.42 17.29 -15.69
CA LYS A 132 -2.49 16.79 -16.56
C LYS A 132 -2.21 15.33 -16.90
N LEU A 133 -2.88 14.41 -16.22
CA LEU A 133 -2.64 12.97 -16.36
C LEU A 133 -3.58 12.29 -17.37
N VAL A 134 -4.72 12.89 -17.67
CA VAL A 134 -5.75 12.31 -18.55
C VAL A 134 -5.68 12.97 -19.91
N MET A 135 -5.75 12.17 -20.99
CA MET A 135 -5.69 12.64 -22.39
C MET A 135 -4.48 13.53 -22.67
N ASN A 136 -3.30 13.13 -22.17
CA ASN A 136 -2.05 13.85 -22.37
C ASN A 136 -1.05 13.00 -23.16
N ASP A 137 -0.79 13.39 -24.41
CA ASP A 137 0.15 12.69 -25.28
C ASP A 137 1.61 12.84 -24.84
N ALA A 138 1.91 13.87 -24.04
CA ALA A 138 3.23 14.16 -23.48
C ALA A 138 3.27 13.91 -21.95
N LEU A 139 2.68 12.79 -21.49
CA LEU A 139 2.55 12.46 -20.06
C LEU A 139 3.90 12.48 -19.32
N GLU A 140 4.98 12.11 -19.99
CA GLU A 140 6.33 12.07 -19.44
C GLU A 140 6.80 13.44 -18.91
N THR A 141 6.30 14.54 -19.47
CA THR A 141 6.64 15.90 -19.02
C THR A 141 5.92 16.30 -17.72
N GLU A 142 4.93 15.54 -17.31
CA GLU A 142 4.19 15.74 -16.08
C GLU A 142 4.75 14.91 -14.91
N LEU A 143 5.73 14.03 -15.19
CA LEU A 143 6.32 13.11 -14.22
C LEU A 143 7.66 13.62 -13.70
N LEU A 144 7.89 13.41 -12.43
CA LEU A 144 9.12 13.75 -11.71
C LEU A 144 9.71 12.48 -11.10
N THR A 145 11.03 12.46 -10.99
CA THR A 145 11.75 11.36 -10.33
C THR A 145 12.35 11.83 -9.01
N GLY A 146 12.49 10.89 -8.08
CA GLY A 146 13.05 11.19 -6.77
C GLY A 146 13.45 9.93 -6.01
N THR A 147 13.51 10.07 -4.70
CA THR A 147 13.90 9.01 -3.77
C THR A 147 12.79 8.72 -2.76
N SER A 148 12.85 7.54 -2.16
CA SER A 148 11.96 7.17 -1.07
C SER A 148 12.70 6.36 -0.01
N ASN A 149 12.31 6.53 1.25
CA ASN A 149 12.80 5.75 2.36
C ASN A 149 11.62 5.11 3.09
N ALA A 150 11.74 3.81 3.39
CA ALA A 150 10.77 3.11 4.20
C ALA A 150 11.46 2.34 5.33
N TYR A 151 10.90 2.41 6.53
CA TYR A 151 11.42 1.69 7.69
C TYR A 151 10.31 1.27 8.62
N GLY A 152 10.55 0.24 9.41
CA GLY A 152 9.54 -0.22 10.34
C GLY A 152 10.01 -1.33 11.27
N LEU A 153 9.11 -1.63 12.21
CA LEU A 153 9.17 -2.72 13.17
C LEU A 153 7.91 -3.57 13.01
N GLU A 154 8.08 -4.86 12.83
CA GLU A 154 7.00 -5.85 12.76
C GLU A 154 7.08 -6.76 13.98
N LEU A 155 5.99 -6.88 14.72
CA LEU A 155 5.84 -7.78 15.85
C LEU A 155 4.74 -8.78 15.55
N TYR A 156 4.99 -10.04 15.83
CA TYR A 156 4.02 -11.10 15.66
C TYR A 156 4.05 -12.06 16.84
N ILE A 157 2.89 -12.43 17.32
CA ILE A 157 2.71 -13.49 18.31
C ILE A 157 1.56 -14.41 17.90
N ASN A 158 1.76 -15.70 18.00
CA ASN A 158 0.75 -16.71 17.69
C ASN A 158 0.69 -17.77 18.79
N LYS A 159 -0.51 -18.05 19.28
CA LYS A 159 -0.81 -19.14 20.20
C LYS A 159 -1.54 -20.25 19.46
N ARG A 160 -0.85 -21.39 19.28
CA ARG A 160 -1.31 -22.50 18.43
C ARG A 160 -2.11 -23.57 19.14
N LYS A 161 -1.97 -23.72 20.46
CA LYS A 161 -2.53 -24.85 21.24
C LYS A 161 -3.41 -24.39 22.39
N GLY A 162 -4.39 -25.25 22.74
CA GLY A 162 -5.32 -25.05 23.84
C GLY A 162 -6.71 -24.59 23.40
N LYS A 163 -7.62 -24.39 24.36
CA LYS A 163 -8.98 -23.93 24.10
C LYS A 163 -9.01 -22.50 23.49
N TRP A 164 -8.07 -21.67 23.88
CA TRP A 164 -7.82 -20.35 23.32
C TRP A 164 -6.64 -20.42 22.38
N THR A 165 -6.85 -20.07 21.13
CA THR A 165 -5.82 -19.93 20.08
C THR A 165 -5.99 -18.59 19.38
N GLY A 166 -5.00 -18.19 18.62
CA GLY A 166 -5.08 -16.94 17.85
C GLY A 166 -3.74 -16.28 17.71
N TRP A 167 -3.74 -15.17 17.02
CA TRP A 167 -2.53 -14.42 16.71
C TRP A 167 -2.77 -12.92 16.82
N SER A 168 -1.68 -12.20 17.05
CA SER A 168 -1.64 -10.74 16.98
C SER A 168 -0.44 -10.31 16.16
N SER A 169 -0.64 -9.34 15.30
CA SER A 169 0.43 -8.64 14.58
C SER A 169 0.34 -7.14 14.82
N TYR A 170 1.49 -6.52 14.97
CA TYR A 170 1.60 -5.07 15.03
C TYR A 170 2.76 -4.65 14.14
N THR A 171 2.49 -3.70 13.26
CA THR A 171 3.51 -3.08 12.41
C THR A 171 3.52 -1.58 12.66
N PHE A 172 4.69 -1.07 13.04
CA PHE A 172 5.01 0.33 12.91
C PHE A 172 5.82 0.52 11.65
N SER A 173 5.39 1.36 10.72
CA SER A 173 6.13 1.64 9.49
C SER A 173 5.93 3.07 9.01
N ARG A 174 6.97 3.64 8.43
CA ARG A 174 6.91 4.95 7.79
C ARG A 174 7.47 4.84 6.37
N VAL A 175 6.85 5.57 5.46
CA VAL A 175 7.29 5.67 4.08
C VAL A 175 7.27 7.14 3.67
N PHE A 176 8.44 7.68 3.34
CA PHE A 176 8.60 9.05 2.86
C PHE A 176 9.11 9.06 1.44
N ARG A 177 8.65 10.00 0.66
CA ARG A 177 9.12 10.32 -0.69
C ARG A 177 9.76 11.69 -0.67
N GLN A 178 10.76 11.90 -1.50
CA GLN A 178 11.38 13.21 -1.71
C GLN A 178 11.63 13.42 -3.20
N ILE A 179 11.15 14.54 -3.72
CA ILE A 179 11.37 14.97 -5.10
C ILE A 179 11.91 16.40 -5.07
N ASP A 180 13.20 16.52 -5.41
CA ASP A 180 13.91 17.79 -5.46
C ASP A 180 14.77 17.86 -6.73
N GLY A 181 14.16 18.27 -7.83
CA GLY A 181 14.84 18.46 -9.12
C GLY A 181 15.58 19.79 -9.28
N GLY A 182 15.72 20.57 -8.20
CA GLY A 182 16.48 21.81 -8.20
C GLY A 182 15.70 23.07 -8.59
N THR A 183 14.58 22.96 -9.30
CA THR A 183 13.73 24.10 -9.67
C THR A 183 12.36 24.00 -9.02
N LYS A 184 11.61 25.09 -9.00
CA LYS A 184 10.25 25.12 -8.41
C LYS A 184 9.30 24.13 -9.12
N GLU A 185 9.44 24.02 -10.44
CA GLU A 185 8.60 23.17 -11.30
C GLU A 185 8.92 21.68 -11.14
N THR A 186 10.13 21.35 -10.65
CA THR A 186 10.63 20.00 -10.48
C THR A 186 10.74 19.56 -9.01
N ARG A 187 10.12 20.33 -8.12
CA ARG A 187 10.03 20.04 -6.68
C ARG A 187 8.60 19.74 -6.26
N ILE A 188 8.47 18.87 -5.29
CA ILE A 188 7.24 18.65 -4.54
C ILE A 188 7.49 19.07 -3.09
N ASN A 189 6.57 19.82 -2.48
CA ASN A 189 6.71 20.35 -1.12
C ASN A 189 8.04 21.08 -0.88
N ASN A 190 8.47 21.93 -1.83
CA ASN A 190 9.75 22.65 -1.81
C ASN A 190 11.00 21.77 -1.74
N GLY A 191 10.90 20.47 -2.09
CA GLY A 191 11.99 19.50 -1.97
C GLY A 191 12.03 18.78 -0.61
N ASP A 192 11.14 19.11 0.31
CA ASP A 192 11.06 18.44 1.60
C ASP A 192 10.44 17.03 1.48
N PRO A 193 10.89 16.07 2.30
CA PRO A 193 10.29 14.73 2.36
C PRO A 193 8.80 14.79 2.76
N TYR A 194 7.96 14.02 2.08
CA TYR A 194 6.53 13.92 2.36
C TYR A 194 6.08 12.46 2.46
N PRO A 195 5.03 12.15 3.24
CA PRO A 195 4.52 10.78 3.35
C PRO A 195 3.99 10.24 2.02
N ALA A 196 4.31 8.99 1.68
CA ALA A 196 3.72 8.32 0.53
C ALA A 196 2.19 8.11 0.72
N ASN A 197 1.42 8.02 -0.37
CA ASN A 197 -0.04 7.85 -0.32
C ASN A 197 -0.51 6.66 0.53
N TYR A 198 0.36 5.66 0.69
CA TYR A 198 0.10 4.42 1.43
C TYR A 198 0.81 4.37 2.79
N ASP A 199 1.44 5.46 3.26
CA ASP A 199 2.06 5.54 4.58
C ASP A 199 1.00 5.42 5.68
N LYS A 200 1.05 4.31 6.42
CA LYS A 200 0.18 4.02 7.55
C LYS A 200 1.05 3.65 8.76
N PRO A 201 1.39 4.62 9.62
CA PRO A 201 2.32 4.41 10.74
C PRO A 201 2.01 3.21 11.62
N HIS A 202 0.75 2.95 11.90
CA HIS A 202 0.35 1.86 12.78
C HIS A 202 -0.63 0.94 12.07
N ASN A 203 -0.33 -0.37 12.04
CA ASN A 203 -1.24 -1.43 11.68
C ASN A 203 -1.27 -2.46 12.80
N PHE A 204 -2.45 -2.80 13.27
CA PHE A 204 -2.66 -3.79 14.30
C PHE A 204 -3.75 -4.76 13.87
N ALA A 205 -3.52 -6.05 14.04
CA ALA A 205 -4.52 -7.08 13.86
C ALA A 205 -4.45 -8.08 15.01
N LEU A 206 -5.60 -8.50 15.47
CA LEU A 206 -5.78 -9.49 16.54
C LEU A 206 -6.89 -10.45 16.14
N THR A 207 -6.57 -11.74 16.10
CA THR A 207 -7.57 -12.80 15.96
C THR A 207 -7.51 -13.71 17.16
N ILE A 208 -8.65 -13.94 17.81
CA ILE A 208 -8.79 -14.83 18.94
C ILE A 208 -9.87 -15.84 18.60
N ASN A 209 -9.58 -17.12 18.80
CA ASN A 209 -10.53 -18.21 18.70
C ASN A 209 -10.63 -18.93 20.05
N ASN A 210 -11.85 -19.24 20.46
CA ASN A 210 -12.12 -20.03 21.62
C ASN A 210 -12.95 -21.28 21.25
N LYS A 211 -12.38 -22.44 21.44
CA LYS A 211 -13.03 -23.74 21.22
C LYS A 211 -13.18 -24.50 22.56
N PRO A 212 -14.20 -24.15 23.34
CA PRO A 212 -14.39 -24.74 24.68
C PRO A 212 -14.69 -26.25 24.63
N ASN A 213 -15.31 -26.72 23.53
CA ASN A 213 -15.67 -28.10 23.29
C ASN A 213 -15.61 -28.44 21.78
N PRO A 214 -15.70 -29.72 21.37
CA PRO A 214 -15.57 -30.12 19.97
C PRO A 214 -16.67 -29.62 19.01
N VAL A 215 -17.80 -29.15 19.54
CA VAL A 215 -18.99 -28.78 18.74
C VAL A 215 -19.21 -27.29 18.61
N PHE A 216 -18.45 -26.48 19.35
CA PHE A 216 -18.61 -25.03 19.30
C PHE A 216 -17.27 -24.31 19.30
N GLU A 217 -17.19 -23.28 18.47
CA GLU A 217 -16.06 -22.39 18.40
C GLU A 217 -16.53 -20.93 18.23
N PHE A 218 -15.96 -20.02 18.99
CA PHE A 218 -16.17 -18.59 18.89
C PHE A 218 -14.91 -17.93 18.33
N GLY A 219 -15.07 -17.01 17.40
CA GLY A 219 -13.99 -16.23 16.80
C GLY A 219 -14.23 -14.73 16.92
N ALA A 220 -13.17 -13.98 17.17
CA ALA A 220 -13.18 -12.53 17.14
C ALA A 220 -11.93 -12.03 16.41
N THR A 221 -12.12 -11.11 15.47
CA THR A 221 -11.02 -10.44 14.73
C THR A 221 -11.17 -8.94 14.86
N PHE A 222 -10.14 -8.29 15.37
CA PHE A 222 -10.04 -6.84 15.43
C PHE A 222 -8.90 -6.36 14.53
N THR A 223 -9.16 -5.31 13.76
CA THR A 223 -8.16 -4.66 12.90
C THR A 223 -8.17 -3.16 13.15
N TYR A 224 -6.98 -2.57 13.17
CA TYR A 224 -6.75 -1.13 13.24
C TYR A 224 -5.67 -0.72 12.25
N SER A 225 -5.84 0.39 11.57
CA SER A 225 -4.75 1.04 10.85
C SER A 225 -4.90 2.56 10.88
N THR A 226 -3.79 3.26 10.99
CA THR A 226 -3.74 4.72 10.83
C THR A 226 -4.28 5.09 9.45
N GLY A 227 -4.99 6.21 9.38
CA GLY A 227 -5.49 6.77 8.13
C GLY A 227 -4.34 7.10 7.16
N ARG A 228 -4.54 6.80 5.89
CA ARG A 228 -3.55 7.13 4.84
C ARG A 228 -3.44 8.63 4.64
N PRO A 229 -2.31 9.13 4.14
CA PRO A 229 -2.14 10.54 3.79
C PRO A 229 -3.10 10.99 2.71
N VAL A 230 -3.42 12.27 2.74
CA VAL A 230 -4.26 12.95 1.75
C VAL A 230 -3.80 14.40 1.62
N THR A 231 -3.85 14.93 0.41
CA THR A 231 -3.63 16.36 0.15
C THR A 231 -4.89 17.13 0.50
N VAL A 232 -4.79 18.02 1.49
CA VAL A 232 -5.91 18.78 2.02
C VAL A 232 -5.88 20.19 1.42
N PRO A 233 -6.97 20.67 0.81
CA PRO A 233 -7.04 22.05 0.36
C PRO A 233 -7.07 23.00 1.58
N ASN A 234 -6.24 24.03 1.56
CA ASN A 234 -6.17 25.05 2.60
C ASN A 234 -6.92 26.34 2.23
N GLY A 235 -7.46 26.42 1.04
CA GLY A 235 -8.23 27.56 0.58
C GLY A 235 -8.86 27.34 -0.79
N ILE A 236 -9.51 28.39 -1.25
CA ILE A 236 -10.13 28.47 -2.58
C ILE A 236 -9.72 29.83 -3.15
N TYR A 237 -9.36 29.88 -4.42
CA TYR A 237 -9.14 31.12 -5.15
C TYR A 237 -9.96 31.13 -6.44
N ALA A 238 -10.46 32.31 -6.80
CA ALA A 238 -11.15 32.51 -8.06
C ALA A 238 -10.13 32.73 -9.18
N THR A 239 -10.35 32.05 -10.30
CA THR A 239 -9.57 32.26 -11.52
C THR A 239 -10.22 33.37 -12.37
N SER A 240 -9.49 33.87 -13.36
CA SER A 240 -10.00 34.89 -14.31
C SER A 240 -11.29 34.46 -15.03
N ASN A 241 -11.58 33.16 -15.10
CA ASN A 241 -12.79 32.63 -15.71
C ASN A 241 -13.93 32.38 -14.70
N MET A 242 -13.88 33.03 -13.52
CA MET A 242 -14.85 32.86 -12.42
C MET A 242 -14.95 31.41 -11.89
N ALA A 243 -14.01 30.53 -12.23
CA ALA A 243 -13.97 29.19 -11.66
C ALA A 243 -13.23 29.23 -10.31
N ASN A 244 -13.85 28.65 -9.29
CA ASN A 244 -13.24 28.49 -7.99
C ASN A 244 -12.36 27.24 -7.98
N VAL A 245 -11.07 27.41 -7.66
CA VAL A 245 -10.08 26.32 -7.65
C VAL A 245 -9.55 26.13 -6.24
N PHE A 246 -9.35 24.90 -5.82
CA PHE A 246 -8.73 24.60 -4.54
C PHE A 246 -7.26 25.03 -4.52
N ALA A 247 -6.87 25.68 -3.44
CA ALA A 247 -5.47 25.95 -3.10
C ALA A 247 -4.94 24.86 -2.17
N PHE A 248 -3.74 24.36 -2.45
CA PHE A 248 -3.07 23.36 -1.65
C PHE A 248 -1.72 23.89 -1.16
N SER A 249 -1.37 23.60 0.11
CA SER A 249 -0.08 24.02 0.69
C SER A 249 0.98 22.93 0.60
N SER A 250 0.58 21.67 0.79
CA SER A 250 1.51 20.54 0.81
C SER A 250 0.83 19.25 0.34
N ARG A 251 1.56 18.48 -0.45
CA ARG A 251 1.14 17.14 -0.85
C ARG A 251 1.17 16.22 0.35
N ASN A 252 0.08 15.44 0.55
CA ASN A 252 -0.04 14.45 1.62
C ASN A 252 0.15 15.02 3.04
N GLY A 253 -0.12 16.32 3.24
CA GLY A 253 0.04 16.98 4.52
C GLY A 253 -1.01 16.63 5.58
N GLY A 254 -2.15 16.05 5.19
CA GLY A 254 -3.20 15.58 6.08
C GLY A 254 -3.34 14.05 6.09
N ARG A 255 -4.30 13.54 6.89
CA ARG A 255 -4.67 12.11 6.90
C ARG A 255 -6.18 11.94 6.93
N ILE A 256 -6.67 10.90 6.27
CA ILE A 256 -8.06 10.46 6.46
C ILE A 256 -8.20 9.85 7.86
N PRO A 257 -9.44 9.77 8.41
CA PRO A 257 -9.69 9.12 9.70
C PRO A 257 -9.18 7.69 9.76
N ASP A 258 -8.68 7.30 10.94
CA ASP A 258 -8.19 5.95 11.18
C ASP A 258 -9.26 4.90 10.94
N TYR A 259 -8.81 3.77 10.43
CA TYR A 259 -9.62 2.59 10.19
C TYR A 259 -9.58 1.65 11.39
N HIS A 260 -10.73 1.19 11.86
CA HIS A 260 -10.79 0.02 12.73
C HIS A 260 -12.11 -0.73 12.59
N ARG A 261 -12.08 -2.04 12.88
CA ARG A 261 -13.20 -2.94 12.71
C ARG A 261 -13.09 -4.12 13.67
N LEU A 262 -14.23 -4.54 14.18
CA LEU A 262 -14.39 -5.79 14.92
C LEU A 262 -15.35 -6.70 14.18
N ASP A 263 -14.93 -7.94 13.94
CA ASP A 263 -15.72 -9.02 13.36
C ASP A 263 -15.86 -10.13 14.40
N LEU A 264 -17.06 -10.69 14.52
CA LEU A 264 -17.34 -11.81 15.42
C LEU A 264 -17.90 -12.99 14.63
N SER A 265 -17.56 -14.20 15.05
CA SER A 265 -18.10 -15.43 14.45
C SER A 265 -18.38 -16.49 15.50
N ALA A 266 -19.36 -17.33 15.22
CA ALA A 266 -19.68 -18.54 15.99
C ALA A 266 -19.84 -19.71 15.02
N THR A 267 -19.08 -20.79 15.25
CA THR A 267 -19.13 -22.00 14.43
C THR A 267 -19.63 -23.17 15.26
N PHE A 268 -20.63 -23.86 14.72
CA PHE A 268 -21.24 -25.03 15.29
C PHE A 268 -20.87 -26.25 14.43
N TYR A 269 -20.23 -27.23 15.05
CA TYR A 269 -19.80 -28.47 14.40
C TYR A 269 -20.75 -29.60 14.70
N SER A 270 -21.00 -30.49 13.73
CA SER A 270 -21.65 -31.76 14.00
C SER A 270 -20.82 -32.56 15.00
N LYS A 271 -21.51 -33.29 15.96
CA LYS A 271 -20.80 -34.13 16.91
C LYS A 271 -19.91 -35.14 16.19
N PRO A 272 -18.66 -35.34 16.65
CA PRO A 272 -17.80 -36.37 16.11
C PRO A 272 -18.45 -37.74 16.32
N HIS A 273 -18.57 -38.52 15.25
CA HIS A 273 -19.02 -39.91 15.30
C HIS A 273 -18.12 -40.76 14.42
N VAL A 274 -17.67 -41.92 14.91
CA VAL A 274 -16.64 -42.73 14.23
C VAL A 274 -17.06 -43.17 12.82
N ASP A 275 -18.37 -43.46 12.63
CA ASP A 275 -18.92 -43.98 11.38
C ASP A 275 -19.54 -42.90 10.47
N ARG A 276 -19.41 -41.64 10.80
CA ARG A 276 -19.94 -40.57 9.93
C ARG A 276 -19.06 -40.34 8.75
N LYS A 277 -19.65 -40.42 7.56
CA LYS A 277 -19.01 -40.05 6.26
C LYS A 277 -19.15 -38.57 5.93
N VAL A 278 -20.05 -37.86 6.62
CA VAL A 278 -20.34 -36.44 6.36
C VAL A 278 -20.25 -35.64 7.64
N PHE A 279 -19.43 -34.60 7.63
CA PHE A 279 -19.27 -33.65 8.75
C PHE A 279 -19.78 -32.27 8.32
N LEU A 280 -20.68 -31.73 9.13
CA LEU A 280 -21.29 -30.44 8.88
C LEU A 280 -20.75 -29.41 9.86
N SER A 281 -20.49 -28.20 9.39
CA SER A 281 -20.28 -27.03 10.25
C SER A 281 -21.04 -25.81 9.74
N TRP A 282 -21.73 -25.15 10.68
CA TRP A 282 -22.43 -23.92 10.45
C TRP A 282 -21.65 -22.76 11.08
N THR A 283 -21.35 -21.75 10.31
CA THR A 283 -20.72 -20.52 10.82
C THR A 283 -21.67 -19.35 10.62
N VAL A 284 -22.00 -18.67 11.71
CA VAL A 284 -22.66 -17.37 11.70
C VAL A 284 -21.63 -16.33 12.05
N ALA A 285 -21.51 -15.28 11.25
CA ALA A 285 -20.56 -14.21 11.47
C ALA A 285 -21.21 -12.84 11.28
N VAL A 286 -20.68 -11.85 11.98
CA VAL A 286 -21.04 -10.44 11.82
C VAL A 286 -19.77 -9.66 11.56
N TYR A 287 -19.71 -9.09 10.39
CA TYR A 287 -18.65 -8.18 9.96
C TYR A 287 -18.97 -6.76 10.42
N ASN A 288 -17.98 -6.02 10.92
CA ASN A 288 -18.14 -4.66 11.40
C ASN A 288 -19.24 -4.51 12.48
N VAL A 289 -19.11 -5.24 13.55
CA VAL A 289 -20.14 -5.41 14.63
C VAL A 289 -20.71 -4.08 15.13
N TYR A 290 -19.87 -3.07 15.29
CA TYR A 290 -20.28 -1.76 15.78
C TYR A 290 -20.60 -0.75 14.65
N ALA A 291 -20.80 -1.24 13.41
CA ALA A 291 -21.28 -0.46 12.27
C ALA A 291 -20.46 0.82 12.00
N ARG A 292 -19.12 0.77 12.17
CA ARG A 292 -18.27 1.91 11.92
C ARG A 292 -18.22 2.27 10.44
N LYS A 293 -18.50 3.52 10.13
CA LYS A 293 -18.33 4.09 8.79
C LYS A 293 -16.86 4.43 8.56
N ASN A 294 -16.03 3.42 8.27
CA ASN A 294 -14.62 3.61 7.95
C ASN A 294 -14.45 4.43 6.68
N ALA A 295 -13.53 5.39 6.68
CA ALA A 295 -13.24 6.19 5.49
C ALA A 295 -12.51 5.35 4.44
N TYR A 296 -13.09 5.20 3.26
CA TYR A 296 -12.40 4.70 2.07
C TYR A 296 -11.64 5.83 1.38
N SER A 297 -12.30 6.98 1.21
CA SER A 297 -11.71 8.20 0.70
C SER A 297 -12.34 9.44 1.34
N VAL A 298 -11.66 10.57 1.19
CA VAL A 298 -12.20 11.89 1.52
C VAL A 298 -12.15 12.71 0.25
N PHE A 299 -13.24 13.40 -0.05
CA PHE A 299 -13.31 14.38 -1.13
C PHE A 299 -13.77 15.73 -0.57
N TYR A 300 -13.45 16.78 -1.29
CA TYR A 300 -13.73 18.15 -0.87
C TYR A 300 -14.74 18.77 -1.83
N GLU A 301 -15.74 19.44 -1.27
CA GLU A 301 -16.70 20.23 -2.02
C GLU A 301 -16.28 21.71 -1.97
N ASN A 302 -16.35 22.35 -3.13
CA ASN A 302 -16.13 23.79 -3.28
C ASN A 302 -17.49 24.48 -3.35
N LYS A 303 -17.80 25.31 -2.33
CA LYS A 303 -18.97 26.19 -2.35
C LYS A 303 -18.50 27.64 -2.33
N GLU A 304 -19.14 28.44 -3.16
CA GLU A 304 -18.86 29.88 -3.24
C GLU A 304 -19.04 30.55 -1.86
N GLY A 305 -18.04 31.34 -1.46
CA GLY A 305 -18.05 32.07 -0.19
C GLY A 305 -17.87 31.22 1.07
N ALA A 306 -17.57 29.93 0.96
CA ALA A 306 -17.37 29.04 2.09
C ALA A 306 -16.00 28.34 2.04
N PRO A 307 -15.39 27.98 3.19
CA PRO A 307 -14.18 27.15 3.19
C PRO A 307 -14.46 25.75 2.61
N PRO A 308 -13.40 25.07 2.08
CA PRO A 308 -13.52 23.70 1.58
C PRO A 308 -14.17 22.77 2.60
N LYS A 309 -15.23 22.06 2.22
CA LYS A 309 -15.92 21.13 3.09
C LYS A 309 -15.51 19.69 2.76
N ALA A 310 -14.98 18.98 3.75
CA ALA A 310 -14.58 17.58 3.61
C ALA A 310 -15.77 16.63 3.78
N TYR A 311 -15.89 15.68 2.87
CA TYR A 311 -16.87 14.58 2.94
C TYR A 311 -16.14 13.25 2.96
N LYS A 312 -16.58 12.37 3.84
CA LYS A 312 -16.06 11.02 3.97
C LYS A 312 -16.90 10.05 3.14
N PHE A 313 -16.29 9.39 2.18
CA PHE A 313 -16.87 8.24 1.49
C PHE A 313 -16.56 6.97 2.28
N SER A 314 -17.58 6.16 2.59
CA SER A 314 -17.44 4.92 3.33
C SER A 314 -18.14 3.78 2.58
N VAL A 315 -17.45 2.66 2.46
CA VAL A 315 -17.99 1.41 1.89
C VAL A 315 -18.28 0.46 3.06
N LEU A 316 -19.43 -0.22 3.04
CA LEU A 316 -19.87 -1.14 4.10
C LEU A 316 -19.85 -0.51 5.50
N GLY A 317 -20.48 0.65 5.65
CA GLY A 317 -20.57 1.39 6.92
C GLY A 317 -21.60 0.85 7.92
N SER A 318 -22.11 -0.39 7.75
CA SER A 318 -23.07 -1.08 8.63
C SER A 318 -22.53 -2.43 9.09
N ALA A 319 -23.12 -2.99 10.12
CA ALA A 319 -22.90 -4.38 10.48
C ALA A 319 -23.46 -5.27 9.36
N PHE A 320 -22.66 -6.25 8.92
CA PHE A 320 -23.03 -7.17 7.83
C PHE A 320 -23.04 -8.60 8.35
N PRO A 321 -24.23 -9.20 8.58
CA PRO A 321 -24.34 -10.60 8.98
C PRO A 321 -24.08 -11.52 7.78
N SER A 322 -23.45 -12.64 8.03
CA SER A 322 -23.23 -13.71 7.05
C SER A 322 -23.43 -15.08 7.69
N MET A 323 -23.79 -16.08 6.88
CA MET A 323 -23.95 -17.45 7.31
C MET A 323 -23.38 -18.37 6.25
N SER A 324 -22.61 -19.37 6.67
CA SER A 324 -22.05 -20.38 5.79
C SER A 324 -22.25 -21.80 6.33
N LEU A 325 -22.47 -22.75 5.43
CA LEU A 325 -22.52 -24.17 5.70
C LEU A 325 -21.34 -24.85 4.99
N ASN A 326 -20.50 -25.55 5.75
CA ASN A 326 -19.45 -26.40 5.18
C ASN A 326 -19.85 -27.87 5.34
N ILE A 327 -19.74 -28.61 4.24
CA ILE A 327 -20.01 -30.04 4.19
C ILE A 327 -18.72 -30.74 3.82
N ASN A 328 -18.16 -31.52 4.71
CA ASN A 328 -16.93 -32.28 4.50
C ASN A 328 -17.30 -33.77 4.40
N PHE A 329 -16.84 -34.42 3.33
CA PHE A 329 -16.97 -35.85 3.11
C PHE A 329 -15.63 -36.52 3.47
N LYS A 330 -15.73 -37.71 4.14
CA LYS A 330 -14.57 -38.53 4.54
C LYS A 330 -14.35 -39.65 3.52
#